data_657951bfc1817aa91f2ef2a6192a02ed
#
_entry.id   657951bfc1817aa91f2ef2a6192a02ed
#
_cell.length_a   1.000
_cell.length_b   1.000
_cell.length_c   1.000
_cell.angle_alpha   90.00
_cell.angle_beta   90.00
_cell.angle_gamma   90.00
#
_symmetry.space_group_name_H-M   'P 1'
#
loop_
_entity.id
_entity.type
_entity.pdbx_description
1 polymer ?
#
loop_
_entity_poly.entity_id
_entity_poly.type
_entity_poly.pdbx_seq_one_letter_code
_entity_poly.pdbx_strand_id
1 'polypeptide(L)'
;MKERRISEFVDVKDYYTINENGEIYSDNSGLMKTRNKGKTNYQIINFQMNDKRKQTFMVHRLVLMAFDPLDNQEELEVNHIDGNKENNKLDNLEWCTSSENQIHAFHTGLQKPRRGEESNFSKLKECDIKKIFELRKEGKTQKEISELFNCTRSNISYILNNKTWQV
;
A
#
# COMPACT_ATOMS: atom_id res chain seq x y z
N MET A 1 -15.07 -26.30 -1.33
CA MET A 1 -14.95 -24.82 -1.33
C MET A 1 -16.12 -24.28 -0.56
N LYS A 2 -15.87 -23.46 0.43
CA LYS A 2 -16.96 -22.86 1.23
C LYS A 2 -17.49 -21.64 0.50
N GLU A 3 -18.80 -21.41 0.65
CA GLU A 3 -19.50 -20.24 0.11
C GLU A 3 -20.30 -19.58 1.23
N ARG A 4 -20.43 -18.24 1.16
CA ARG A 4 -21.22 -17.46 2.11
C ARG A 4 -22.09 -16.43 1.39
N ARG A 5 -23.29 -16.19 1.91
CA ARG A 5 -24.13 -15.08 1.45
C ARG A 5 -23.54 -13.74 1.89
N ILE A 6 -23.42 -12.82 0.95
CA ILE A 6 -22.85 -11.49 1.24
C ILE A 6 -23.81 -10.67 2.12
N SER A 7 -25.12 -10.91 2.03
CA SER A 7 -26.12 -10.28 2.87
C SER A 7 -26.00 -10.60 4.37
N GLU A 8 -25.22 -11.61 4.76
CA GLU A 8 -24.94 -11.94 6.16
C GLU A 8 -24.06 -10.90 6.86
N PHE A 9 -23.27 -10.12 6.11
CA PHE A 9 -22.29 -9.15 6.66
C PHE A 9 -22.25 -7.80 5.94
N VAL A 10 -23.01 -7.64 4.84
CA VAL A 10 -23.16 -6.38 4.09
C VAL A 10 -24.64 -6.16 3.76
N ASP A 11 -25.14 -4.93 3.85
CA ASP A 11 -26.53 -4.58 3.52
C ASP A 11 -26.80 -4.58 2.01
N VAL A 12 -26.75 -5.77 1.40
CA VAL A 12 -27.00 -6.00 -0.04
C VAL A 12 -28.17 -6.96 -0.24
N LYS A 13 -28.64 -7.07 -1.48
CA LYS A 13 -29.61 -8.09 -1.86
C LYS A 13 -29.07 -9.50 -1.57
N ASP A 14 -29.93 -10.41 -1.13
CA ASP A 14 -29.55 -11.70 -0.58
C ASP A 14 -29.18 -12.76 -1.63
N TYR A 15 -29.25 -12.43 -2.90
CA TYR A 15 -28.89 -13.31 -4.01
C TYR A 15 -27.40 -13.26 -4.42
N TYR A 16 -26.54 -12.63 -3.63
CA TYR A 16 -25.10 -12.61 -3.86
C TYR A 16 -24.37 -13.58 -2.93
N THR A 17 -23.47 -14.39 -3.48
CA THR A 17 -22.56 -15.28 -2.75
C THR A 17 -21.12 -15.01 -3.09
N ILE A 18 -20.23 -15.35 -2.17
CA ILE A 18 -18.77 -15.28 -2.34
C ILE A 18 -18.15 -16.58 -1.86
N ASN A 19 -17.08 -17.04 -2.54
CA ASN A 19 -16.32 -18.21 -2.11
C ASN A 19 -14.90 -17.83 -1.64
N GLU A 20 -14.16 -18.80 -1.09
CA GLU A 20 -12.79 -18.64 -0.56
C GLU A 20 -11.76 -18.23 -1.64
N ASN A 21 -12.06 -18.38 -2.92
CA ASN A 21 -11.21 -17.90 -4.02
C ASN A 21 -11.48 -16.43 -4.41
N GLY A 22 -12.45 -15.77 -3.78
CA GLY A 22 -12.86 -14.40 -4.13
C GLY A 22 -13.76 -14.33 -5.36
N GLU A 23 -14.30 -15.47 -5.82
CA GLU A 23 -15.29 -15.51 -6.88
C GLU A 23 -16.67 -15.16 -6.31
N ILE A 24 -17.38 -14.30 -7.01
CA ILE A 24 -18.68 -13.77 -6.57
C ILE A 24 -19.75 -14.19 -7.57
N TYR A 25 -20.82 -14.71 -7.07
CA TYR A 25 -21.94 -15.20 -7.86
C TYR A 25 -23.22 -14.46 -7.51
N SER A 26 -24.11 -14.37 -8.48
CA SER A 26 -25.49 -13.94 -8.30
C SER A 26 -26.42 -15.05 -8.73
N ASP A 27 -27.45 -15.34 -7.93
CA ASP A 27 -28.45 -16.35 -8.27
C ASP A 27 -29.15 -16.03 -9.62
N ASN A 28 -29.18 -14.75 -10.00
CA ASN A 28 -29.83 -14.28 -11.22
C ASN A 28 -28.93 -14.37 -12.49
N SER A 29 -27.60 -14.26 -12.33
CA SER A 29 -26.67 -14.10 -13.47
C SER A 29 -25.43 -15.01 -13.42
N GLY A 30 -25.29 -15.86 -12.40
CA GLY A 30 -24.13 -16.73 -12.21
C GLY A 30 -22.88 -15.93 -11.78
N LEU A 31 -21.70 -16.36 -12.27
CA LEU A 31 -20.41 -15.73 -11.95
C LEU A 31 -20.38 -14.26 -12.39
N MET A 32 -20.11 -13.38 -11.44
CA MET A 32 -20.04 -11.94 -11.67
C MET A 32 -18.62 -11.51 -12.07
N LYS A 33 -18.55 -10.59 -13.02
CA LYS A 33 -17.26 -10.03 -13.46
C LYS A 33 -16.80 -8.93 -12.50
N THR A 34 -15.61 -9.10 -11.96
CA THR A 34 -14.87 -8.03 -11.25
C THR A 34 -14.16 -7.12 -12.23
N ARG A 35 -13.73 -5.96 -11.77
CA ARG A 35 -12.95 -5.00 -12.57
C ARG A 35 -11.84 -4.37 -11.72
N ASN A 36 -10.78 -3.89 -12.36
CA ASN A 36 -9.70 -3.21 -11.66
C ASN A 36 -10.13 -1.80 -11.23
N LYS A 37 -9.73 -1.40 -10.02
CA LYS A 37 -9.91 -0.04 -9.50
C LYS A 37 -8.82 0.88 -10.07
N GLY A 38 -9.07 1.43 -11.25
CA GLY A 38 -8.14 2.32 -11.93
C GLY A 38 -6.76 1.68 -12.15
N LYS A 39 -5.69 2.39 -11.78
CA LYS A 39 -4.30 1.93 -11.93
C LYS A 39 -3.79 1.06 -10.76
N THR A 40 -4.63 0.77 -9.77
CA THR A 40 -4.18 0.12 -8.53
C THR A 40 -4.18 -1.40 -8.56
N ASN A 41 -4.76 -2.01 -9.60
CA ASN A 41 -4.97 -3.45 -9.78
C ASN A 41 -5.82 -4.15 -8.70
N TYR A 42 -6.41 -3.39 -7.74
CA TYR A 42 -7.37 -3.97 -6.83
C TYR A 42 -8.66 -4.36 -7.56
N GLN A 43 -9.13 -5.56 -7.30
CA GLN A 43 -10.40 -6.04 -7.85
C GLN A 43 -11.58 -5.43 -7.07
N ILE A 44 -12.53 -4.86 -7.81
CA ILE A 44 -13.77 -4.30 -7.26
C ILE A 44 -14.99 -4.88 -7.95
N ILE A 45 -16.11 -4.83 -7.22
CA ILE A 45 -17.41 -5.25 -7.68
C ILE A 45 -18.49 -4.25 -7.25
N ASN A 46 -19.57 -4.15 -8.01
CA ASN A 46 -20.73 -3.33 -7.65
C ASN A 46 -21.89 -4.22 -7.26
N PHE A 47 -22.48 -3.96 -6.09
CA PHE A 47 -23.73 -4.59 -5.69
C PHE A 47 -24.90 -3.60 -5.70
N GLN A 48 -26.09 -4.15 -5.86
CA GLN A 48 -27.32 -3.45 -5.59
C GLN A 48 -27.66 -3.60 -4.10
N MET A 49 -27.71 -2.48 -3.41
CA MET A 49 -28.10 -2.42 -2.00
C MET A 49 -29.62 -2.65 -1.84
N ASN A 50 -30.06 -2.90 -0.61
CA ASN A 50 -31.49 -3.07 -0.31
C ASN A 50 -32.32 -1.84 -0.65
N ASP A 51 -31.76 -0.63 -0.51
CA ASP A 51 -32.38 0.66 -0.88
C ASP A 51 -32.28 1.01 -2.38
N LYS A 52 -31.92 0.03 -3.22
CA LYS A 52 -31.77 0.16 -4.69
C LYS A 52 -30.55 0.96 -5.16
N ARG A 53 -29.75 1.57 -4.28
CA ARG A 53 -28.48 2.21 -4.65
C ARG A 53 -27.47 1.14 -5.11
N LYS A 54 -26.50 1.55 -5.91
CA LYS A 54 -25.33 0.72 -6.25
C LYS A 54 -24.14 1.17 -5.43
N GLN A 55 -23.46 0.22 -4.80
CA GLN A 55 -22.24 0.46 -4.04
C GLN A 55 -21.12 -0.43 -4.52
N THR A 56 -19.89 0.11 -4.50
CA THR A 56 -18.67 -0.57 -4.94
C THR A 56 -17.93 -1.14 -3.73
N PHE A 57 -17.53 -2.38 -3.81
CA PHE A 57 -16.78 -3.10 -2.78
C PHE A 57 -15.48 -3.64 -3.33
N MET A 58 -14.46 -3.75 -2.48
CA MET A 58 -13.20 -4.42 -2.78
C MET A 58 -13.33 -5.92 -2.51
N VAL A 59 -12.97 -6.76 -3.48
CA VAL A 59 -13.15 -8.22 -3.40
C VAL A 59 -12.36 -8.81 -2.24
N HIS A 60 -11.08 -8.47 -2.07
CA HIS A 60 -10.25 -8.96 -0.96
C HIS A 60 -10.88 -8.69 0.42
N ARG A 61 -11.50 -7.50 0.59
CA ARG A 61 -12.14 -7.15 1.85
C ARG A 61 -13.40 -7.98 2.10
N LEU A 62 -14.19 -8.23 1.05
CA LEU A 62 -15.36 -9.10 1.13
C LEU A 62 -14.99 -10.56 1.50
N VAL A 63 -13.86 -11.07 0.97
CA VAL A 63 -13.37 -12.41 1.32
C VAL A 63 -13.06 -12.51 2.81
N LEU A 64 -12.26 -11.59 3.36
CA LEU A 64 -11.94 -11.60 4.79
C LEU A 64 -13.17 -11.37 5.68
N MET A 65 -14.05 -10.44 5.31
CA MET A 65 -15.31 -10.24 6.03
C MET A 65 -16.18 -11.51 6.06
N ALA A 66 -16.15 -12.30 4.99
CA ALA A 66 -16.93 -13.52 4.90
C ALA A 66 -16.32 -14.70 5.69
N PHE A 67 -15.00 -14.86 5.66
CA PHE A 67 -14.34 -16.10 6.10
C PHE A 67 -13.43 -15.92 7.32
N ASP A 68 -12.98 -14.70 7.60
CA ASP A 68 -12.14 -14.35 8.75
C ASP A 68 -12.54 -12.97 9.33
N PRO A 69 -13.81 -12.81 9.80
CA PRO A 69 -14.29 -11.53 10.32
C PRO A 69 -13.63 -11.16 11.65
N LEU A 70 -13.33 -9.86 11.83
CA LEU A 70 -12.83 -9.30 13.09
C LEU A 70 -13.74 -8.15 13.55
N ASP A 71 -13.87 -7.97 14.86
CA ASP A 71 -14.70 -6.89 15.43
C ASP A 71 -14.21 -5.50 15.06
N ASN A 72 -12.89 -5.33 14.88
CA ASN A 72 -12.24 -4.05 14.51
C ASN A 72 -11.82 -3.98 13.03
N GLN A 73 -12.37 -4.82 12.17
CA GLN A 73 -11.98 -4.92 10.74
C GLN A 73 -12.08 -3.61 9.95
N GLU A 74 -12.89 -2.63 10.42
CA GLU A 74 -13.03 -1.34 9.77
C GLU A 74 -11.78 -0.45 9.91
N GLU A 75 -11.02 -0.63 11.00
CA GLU A 75 -9.78 0.07 11.29
C GLU A 75 -8.56 -0.59 10.61
N LEU A 76 -8.74 -1.80 10.08
CA LEU A 76 -7.66 -2.58 9.49
C LEU A 76 -7.63 -2.46 7.96
N GLU A 77 -6.45 -2.65 7.41
CA GLU A 77 -6.20 -2.85 5.99
C GLU A 77 -6.18 -4.35 5.66
N VAL A 78 -6.27 -4.66 4.38
CA VAL A 78 -6.06 -6.03 3.88
C VAL A 78 -4.72 -6.09 3.16
N ASN A 79 -3.84 -6.96 3.61
CA ASN A 79 -2.58 -7.28 2.94
C ASN A 79 -2.76 -8.49 2.01
N HIS A 80 -2.12 -8.44 0.84
CA HIS A 80 -1.93 -9.59 -0.03
C HIS A 80 -0.54 -10.17 0.23
N ILE A 81 -0.46 -11.36 0.81
CA ILE A 81 0.79 -11.97 1.28
C ILE A 81 1.80 -12.12 0.15
N ASP A 82 1.35 -12.46 -1.06
CA ASP A 82 2.19 -12.55 -2.26
C ASP A 82 2.43 -11.20 -2.97
N GLY A 83 1.82 -10.11 -2.49
CA GLY A 83 1.87 -8.79 -3.10
C GLY A 83 1.03 -8.64 -4.37
N ASN A 84 0.37 -9.68 -4.84
CA ASN A 84 -0.47 -9.65 -6.05
C ASN A 84 -1.91 -9.26 -5.70
N LYS A 85 -2.29 -8.05 -6.01
CA LYS A 85 -3.61 -7.47 -5.71
C LYS A 85 -4.79 -8.11 -6.48
N GLU A 86 -4.50 -8.96 -7.44
CA GLU A 86 -5.49 -9.73 -8.18
C GLU A 86 -5.76 -11.11 -7.58
N ASN A 87 -4.86 -11.60 -6.71
CA ASN A 87 -5.00 -12.87 -6.01
C ASN A 87 -5.80 -12.69 -4.72
N ASN A 88 -7.12 -12.78 -4.82
CA ASN A 88 -8.05 -12.58 -3.71
C ASN A 88 -8.46 -13.88 -3.00
N LYS A 89 -7.63 -14.94 -3.06
CA LYS A 89 -7.85 -16.15 -2.30
C LYS A 89 -7.68 -15.93 -0.81
N LEU A 90 -8.51 -16.57 0.00
CA LEU A 90 -8.50 -16.43 1.46
C LEU A 90 -7.11 -16.72 2.06
N ASP A 91 -6.41 -17.74 1.58
CA ASP A 91 -5.07 -18.14 2.04
C ASP A 91 -3.97 -17.14 1.72
N ASN A 92 -4.25 -16.18 0.83
CA ASN A 92 -3.35 -15.10 0.43
C ASN A 92 -3.67 -13.75 1.07
N LEU A 93 -4.70 -13.68 1.92
CA LEU A 93 -5.19 -12.45 2.50
C LEU A 93 -5.06 -12.46 4.02
N GLU A 94 -4.71 -11.32 4.59
CA GLU A 94 -4.68 -11.14 6.04
C GLU A 94 -5.12 -9.72 6.43
N TRP A 95 -5.73 -9.59 7.62
CA TRP A 95 -5.97 -8.29 8.24
C TRP A 95 -4.67 -7.76 8.84
N CYS A 96 -4.35 -6.51 8.60
CA CYS A 96 -3.17 -5.87 9.16
C CYS A 96 -3.41 -4.39 9.44
N THR A 97 -2.59 -3.81 10.29
CA THR A 97 -2.52 -2.36 10.45
C THR A 97 -1.80 -1.74 9.24
N SER A 98 -2.00 -0.45 9.02
CA SER A 98 -1.29 0.30 7.96
C SER A 98 0.24 0.24 8.13
N SER A 99 0.72 0.22 9.38
CA SER A 99 2.16 0.09 9.68
C SER A 99 2.71 -1.27 9.27
N GLU A 100 2.02 -2.36 9.61
CA GLU A 100 2.41 -3.72 9.24
C GLU A 100 2.40 -3.91 7.72
N ASN A 101 1.39 -3.38 7.03
CA ASN A 101 1.27 -3.43 5.58
C ASN A 101 2.44 -2.71 4.90
N GLN A 102 2.85 -1.53 5.42
CA GLN A 102 4.03 -0.83 4.92
C GLN A 102 5.32 -1.63 5.15
N ILE A 103 5.50 -2.20 6.34
CA ILE A 103 6.67 -3.03 6.67
C ILE A 103 6.75 -4.22 5.71
N HIS A 104 5.64 -4.92 5.49
CA HIS A 104 5.54 -6.01 4.53
C HIS A 104 5.96 -5.56 3.11
N ALA A 105 5.43 -4.42 2.63
CA ALA A 105 5.76 -3.89 1.31
C ALA A 105 7.26 -3.56 1.14
N PHE A 106 7.95 -3.12 2.20
CA PHE A 106 9.41 -2.91 2.19
C PHE A 106 10.19 -4.23 2.21
N HIS A 107 9.80 -5.19 3.05
CA HIS A 107 10.48 -6.49 3.16
C HIS A 107 10.36 -7.32 1.89
N THR A 108 9.22 -7.28 1.24
CA THR A 108 8.96 -7.99 -0.03
C THR A 108 9.48 -7.25 -1.27
N GLY A 109 10.03 -6.03 -1.10
CA GLY A 109 10.53 -5.20 -2.20
C GLY A 109 9.46 -4.59 -3.10
N LEU A 110 8.18 -4.69 -2.74
CA LEU A 110 7.05 -4.04 -3.43
C LEU A 110 7.15 -2.52 -3.33
N GLN A 111 7.76 -2.02 -2.26
CA GLN A 111 8.05 -0.62 -2.06
C GLN A 111 9.54 -0.43 -1.73
N LYS A 112 10.21 0.47 -2.45
CA LYS A 112 11.58 0.87 -2.14
C LYS A 112 11.56 2.19 -1.36
N PRO A 113 12.39 2.33 -0.32
CA PRO A 113 12.53 3.62 0.35
C PRO A 113 13.12 4.63 -0.64
N ARG A 114 12.45 5.75 -0.82
CA ARG A 114 12.98 6.85 -1.63
C ARG A 114 14.16 7.46 -0.91
N ARG A 115 15.33 7.48 -1.57
CA ARG A 115 16.57 8.04 -1.03
C ARG A 115 17.10 9.11 -1.97
N GLY A 116 17.95 9.98 -1.44
CA GLY A 116 18.57 11.03 -2.23
C GLY A 116 17.56 11.96 -2.89
N GLU A 117 17.72 12.28 -4.17
CA GLU A 117 16.83 13.15 -4.94
C GLU A 117 15.40 12.61 -5.09
N GLU A 118 15.20 11.29 -5.03
CA GLU A 118 13.87 10.68 -5.10
C GLU A 118 13.01 10.94 -3.86
N SER A 119 13.62 11.39 -2.76
CA SER A 119 12.88 11.76 -1.55
C SER A 119 12.16 13.09 -1.75
N ASN A 120 10.84 13.12 -1.51
CA ASN A 120 10.05 14.36 -1.55
C ASN A 120 10.50 15.42 -0.55
N PHE A 121 11.33 15.05 0.42
CA PHE A 121 11.90 15.92 1.45
C PHE A 121 13.33 16.35 1.14
N SER A 122 13.93 15.86 0.05
CA SER A 122 15.29 16.22 -0.33
C SER A 122 15.32 17.64 -0.89
N LYS A 123 16.08 18.52 -0.22
CA LYS A 123 16.39 19.88 -0.72
C LYS A 123 17.66 19.90 -1.56
N LEU A 124 18.47 18.85 -1.49
CA LEU A 124 19.76 18.74 -2.16
C LEU A 124 19.63 17.76 -3.35
N LYS A 125 20.40 18.06 -4.39
CA LYS A 125 20.55 17.26 -5.60
C LYS A 125 21.88 16.51 -5.60
N GLU A 126 22.03 15.49 -6.45
CA GLU A 126 23.29 14.76 -6.58
C GLU A 126 24.48 15.68 -6.91
N CYS A 127 24.28 16.72 -7.72
CA CYS A 127 25.32 17.71 -8.00
C CYS A 127 25.75 18.48 -6.75
N ASP A 128 24.82 18.77 -5.85
CA ASP A 128 25.12 19.44 -4.58
C ASP A 128 25.95 18.53 -3.67
N ILE A 129 25.64 17.24 -3.68
CA ILE A 129 26.37 16.23 -2.89
C ILE A 129 27.84 16.17 -3.32
N LYS A 130 28.11 16.09 -4.64
CA LYS A 130 29.49 16.11 -5.17
C LYS A 130 30.22 17.37 -4.72
N LYS A 131 29.58 18.53 -4.83
CA LYS A 131 30.15 19.81 -4.42
C LYS A 131 30.43 19.92 -2.92
N ILE A 132 29.57 19.28 -2.07
CA ILE A 132 29.80 19.18 -0.63
C ILE A 132 31.10 18.41 -0.32
N PHE A 133 31.34 17.29 -1.02
CA PHE A 133 32.57 16.54 -0.86
C PHE A 133 33.83 17.30 -1.36
N GLU A 134 33.71 18.06 -2.46
CA GLU A 134 34.77 18.90 -2.98
C GLU A 134 35.13 20.01 -1.98
N LEU A 135 34.16 20.77 -1.50
CA LEU A 135 34.35 21.80 -0.50
C LEU A 135 34.97 21.27 0.81
N ARG A 136 34.62 20.03 1.19
CA ARG A 136 35.23 19.37 2.34
C ARG A 136 36.70 19.04 2.10
N LYS A 137 37.07 18.61 0.89
CA LYS A 137 38.47 18.37 0.49
C LYS A 137 39.28 19.68 0.46
N GLU A 138 38.65 20.79 0.09
CA GLU A 138 39.24 22.15 0.12
C GLU A 138 39.44 22.68 1.55
N GLY A 139 39.04 21.95 2.59
CA GLY A 139 39.25 22.30 3.99
C GLY A 139 38.11 23.06 4.64
N LYS A 140 36.98 23.29 3.94
CA LYS A 140 35.83 23.98 4.55
C LYS A 140 35.22 23.14 5.68
N THR A 141 34.79 23.82 6.73
CA THR A 141 34.13 23.22 7.88
C THR A 141 32.70 22.77 7.52
N GLN A 142 32.18 21.80 8.26
CA GLN A 142 30.77 21.37 8.09
C GLN A 142 29.77 22.51 8.33
N LYS A 143 30.14 23.48 9.16
CA LYS A 143 29.33 24.67 9.43
C LYS A 143 29.26 25.57 8.21
N GLU A 144 30.41 25.95 7.63
CA GLU A 144 30.47 26.79 6.41
C GLU A 144 29.73 26.12 5.23
N ILE A 145 29.89 24.81 5.07
CA ILE A 145 29.18 24.02 4.01
C ILE A 145 27.67 24.08 4.28
N SER A 146 27.22 23.88 5.53
CA SER A 146 25.79 23.92 5.86
C SER A 146 25.13 25.28 5.58
N GLU A 147 25.85 26.38 5.79
CA GLU A 147 25.39 27.72 5.46
C GLU A 147 25.26 27.92 3.94
N LEU A 148 26.23 27.45 3.14
CA LEU A 148 26.20 27.53 1.67
C LEU A 148 25.01 26.77 1.04
N PHE A 149 24.63 25.61 1.59
CA PHE A 149 23.55 24.79 1.06
C PHE A 149 22.22 24.96 1.81
N ASN A 150 22.11 25.93 2.69
CA ASN A 150 20.92 26.21 3.50
C ASN A 150 20.33 24.94 4.15
N CYS A 151 21.20 24.17 4.79
CA CYS A 151 20.85 22.93 5.48
C CYS A 151 21.49 22.86 6.87
N THR A 152 21.13 21.87 7.68
CA THR A 152 21.71 21.71 9.01
C THR A 152 23.11 21.10 8.95
N ARG A 153 23.98 21.44 9.92
CA ARG A 153 25.31 20.82 10.10
C ARG A 153 25.21 19.30 10.23
N SER A 154 24.17 18.82 10.93
CA SER A 154 23.91 17.37 11.08
C SER A 154 23.64 16.70 9.72
N ASN A 155 22.94 17.37 8.81
CA ASN A 155 22.70 16.84 7.47
C ASN A 155 24.03 16.72 6.68
N ILE A 156 24.87 17.74 6.72
CA ILE A 156 26.23 17.69 6.11
C ILE A 156 27.04 16.54 6.71
N SER A 157 27.00 16.35 8.04
CA SER A 157 27.68 15.22 8.69
C SER A 157 27.17 13.85 8.20
N TYR A 158 25.86 13.69 8.05
CA TYR A 158 25.29 12.44 7.53
C TYR A 158 25.66 12.17 6.08
N ILE A 159 25.70 13.21 5.23
CA ILE A 159 26.14 13.13 3.85
C ILE A 159 27.60 12.67 3.79
N LEU A 160 28.49 13.38 4.49
CA LEU A 160 29.93 13.08 4.49
C LEU A 160 30.28 11.69 5.07
N ASN A 161 29.41 11.13 5.92
CA ASN A 161 29.54 9.77 6.46
C ASN A 161 28.75 8.72 5.66
N ASN A 162 28.25 9.03 4.47
CA ASN A 162 27.48 8.14 3.58
C ASN A 162 26.23 7.50 4.23
N LYS A 163 25.62 8.19 5.21
CA LYS A 163 24.42 7.69 5.91
C LYS A 163 23.12 7.99 5.17
N THR A 164 23.09 9.05 4.36
CA THR A 164 21.87 9.51 3.64
C THR A 164 22.00 9.46 2.13
N TRP A 165 23.21 9.58 1.60
CA TRP A 165 23.52 9.51 0.18
C TRP A 165 24.63 8.48 -0.04
N GLN A 166 24.46 7.65 -1.05
CA GLN A 166 25.51 6.72 -1.52
C GLN A 166 26.11 7.36 -2.78
N VAL A 167 27.36 7.80 -2.68
CA VAL A 167 28.14 8.39 -3.78
C VAL A 167 29.22 7.41 -4.21
#